data_951ae1f938ffd8920018b7a7f691a979
#
_entry.id   951ae1f938ffd8920018b7a7f691a979
#
_cell.length_a   1.000
_cell.length_b   1.000
_cell.length_c   1.000
_cell.angle_alpha   90.00
_cell.angle_beta   90.00
_cell.angle_gamma   90.00
#
_symmetry.space_group_name_H-M   'P 1'
#
loop_
_entity.id
_entity.type
_entity.pdbx_description
1 polymer ?
#
loop_
_entity_poly.entity_id
_entity_poly.type
_entity_poly.pdbx_seq_one_letter_code
_entity_poly.pdbx_strand_id
1 'polypeptide(L)'
;MWVFFLSYATAVIGSFVGLSCVRRSLDEPRRSGNWWLLMASLSIGGVGIWLMHFIGMMGFSVPGTAIRYELAPTVFSVVLAVVATLVGLRIADVHAVSKRQVAESVRLLVGGLLMGAAVSMMHYSGMFAIRIRGTIEHETGYVIASVIIGVVASTVALALARRARRLEIRIVAAVVMGCAVVALHYTGMAGVRVTLDPSLPAPEGMTVLSLLFPAFVLGIIVLAVPITALLLASDPEDAVRDARLEQWAAEVERQVDRDPVTGSHM
;
A
#
# COMPACT_ATOMS: atom_id res chain seq x y z
N MET A 1 4.67 -11.43 -20.17
CA MET A 1 4.07 -12.19 -19.03
C MET A 1 4.81 -11.94 -17.71
N TRP A 2 6.15 -11.95 -17.63
CA TRP A 2 6.89 -11.72 -16.38
C TRP A 2 6.61 -10.35 -15.73
N VAL A 3 6.42 -9.28 -16.52
CA VAL A 3 6.08 -7.92 -16.03
C VAL A 3 4.75 -7.92 -15.27
N PHE A 4 3.75 -8.66 -15.76
CA PHE A 4 2.47 -8.82 -15.08
C PHE A 4 2.66 -9.45 -13.69
N PHE A 5 3.40 -10.54 -13.60
CA PHE A 5 3.64 -11.21 -12.31
C PHE A 5 4.46 -10.33 -11.36
N LEU A 6 5.44 -9.59 -11.88
CA LEU A 6 6.25 -8.67 -11.08
C LEU A 6 5.39 -7.52 -10.54
N SER A 7 4.55 -6.89 -11.39
CA SER A 7 3.64 -5.84 -10.96
C SER A 7 2.64 -6.35 -9.92
N TYR A 8 2.07 -7.53 -10.13
CA TYR A 8 1.17 -8.15 -9.17
C TYR A 8 1.86 -8.46 -7.83
N ALA A 9 3.04 -9.07 -7.86
CA ALA A 9 3.81 -9.35 -6.65
C ALA A 9 4.14 -8.06 -5.87
N THR A 10 4.52 -6.99 -6.56
CA THR A 10 4.77 -5.67 -5.97
C THR A 10 3.51 -5.11 -5.30
N ALA A 11 2.34 -5.24 -5.95
CA ALA A 11 1.07 -4.82 -5.38
C ALA A 11 0.73 -5.60 -4.11
N VAL A 12 0.90 -6.92 -4.12
CA VAL A 12 0.63 -7.78 -2.96
C VAL A 12 1.59 -7.48 -1.81
N ILE A 13 2.89 -7.37 -2.07
CA ILE A 13 3.90 -7.10 -1.04
C ILE A 13 3.64 -5.72 -0.41
N GLY A 14 3.47 -4.67 -1.21
CA GLY A 14 3.19 -3.32 -0.72
C GLY A 14 1.90 -3.26 0.11
N SER A 15 0.85 -3.97 -0.33
CA SER A 15 -0.42 -4.08 0.40
C SER A 15 -0.25 -4.86 1.72
N PHE A 16 0.48 -5.96 1.73
CA PHE A 16 0.71 -6.77 2.93
C PHE A 16 1.49 -6.02 4.01
N VAL A 17 2.60 -5.37 3.63
CA VAL A 17 3.40 -4.54 4.54
C VAL A 17 2.55 -3.37 5.06
N GLY A 18 1.82 -2.69 4.17
CA GLY A 18 0.95 -1.59 4.57
C GLY A 18 -0.18 -2.01 5.51
N LEU A 19 -0.85 -3.14 5.27
CA LEU A 19 -1.87 -3.69 6.18
C LEU A 19 -1.25 -4.10 7.54
N SER A 20 -0.01 -4.56 7.55
CA SER A 20 0.71 -4.86 8.79
C SER A 20 1.00 -3.58 9.59
N CYS A 21 1.34 -2.47 8.90
CA CYS A 21 1.47 -1.15 9.53
C CYS A 21 0.13 -0.62 10.05
N VAL A 22 -0.98 -0.79 9.29
CA VAL A 22 -2.33 -0.46 9.77
C VAL A 22 -2.64 -1.23 11.05
N ARG A 23 -2.38 -2.54 11.07
CA ARG A 23 -2.59 -3.36 12.27
C ARG A 23 -1.78 -2.82 13.45
N ARG A 24 -0.50 -2.52 13.27
CA ARG A 24 0.36 -1.96 14.33
C ARG A 24 -0.14 -0.59 14.81
N SER A 25 -0.64 0.25 13.91
CA SER A 25 -1.20 1.55 14.28
C SER A 25 -2.38 1.46 15.27
N LEU A 26 -3.11 0.33 15.27
CA LEU A 26 -4.24 0.10 16.18
C LEU A 26 -3.81 -0.21 17.62
N ASP A 27 -2.59 -0.73 17.81
CA ASP A 27 -2.06 -1.12 19.10
C ASP A 27 -1.27 0.01 19.78
N GLU A 28 -1.01 1.09 19.04
CA GLU A 28 -0.17 2.20 19.48
C GLU A 28 -0.98 3.46 19.90
N PRO A 29 -0.45 4.29 20.78
CA PRO A 29 -1.01 5.61 21.05
C PRO A 29 -1.12 6.45 19.77
N ARG A 30 -2.08 7.38 19.69
CA ARG A 30 -2.39 8.15 18.46
C ARG A 30 -1.15 8.78 17.80
N ARG A 31 -0.17 9.25 18.56
CA ARG A 31 1.03 9.90 18.01
C ARG A 31 1.90 8.88 17.25
N SER A 32 2.17 7.75 17.87
CA SER A 32 2.91 6.64 17.26
C SER A 32 2.08 5.95 16.16
N GLY A 33 0.78 5.79 16.37
CA GLY A 33 -0.16 5.24 15.38
C GLY A 33 -0.19 6.05 14.08
N ASN A 34 -0.03 7.38 14.13
CA ASN A 34 0.07 8.23 12.93
C ASN A 34 1.31 7.92 12.09
N TRP A 35 2.44 7.60 12.71
CA TRP A 35 3.64 7.16 12.02
C TRP A 35 3.39 5.85 11.27
N TRP A 36 2.75 4.89 11.92
CA TRP A 36 2.40 3.62 11.29
C TRP A 36 1.41 3.78 10.13
N LEU A 37 0.45 4.73 10.23
CA LEU A 37 -0.44 5.06 9.11
C LEU A 37 0.31 5.71 7.94
N LEU A 38 1.33 6.54 8.22
CA LEU A 38 2.19 7.07 7.17
C LEU A 38 2.98 5.95 6.48
N MET A 39 3.57 5.03 7.25
CA MET A 39 4.26 3.85 6.68
C MET A 39 3.30 2.97 5.88
N ALA A 40 2.06 2.80 6.35
CA ALA A 40 1.03 2.10 5.61
C ALA A 40 0.73 2.78 4.27
N SER A 41 0.58 4.10 4.25
CA SER A 41 0.29 4.85 3.02
C SER A 41 1.45 4.84 2.02
N LEU A 42 2.69 4.89 2.50
CA LEU A 42 3.88 4.73 1.66
C LEU A 42 3.97 3.33 1.06
N SER A 43 3.71 2.30 1.86
CA SER A 43 3.76 0.91 1.40
C SER A 43 2.64 0.58 0.41
N ILE A 44 1.38 0.94 0.72
CA ILE A 44 0.24 0.67 -0.16
C ILE A 44 0.26 1.63 -1.36
N GLY A 45 0.26 2.95 -1.11
CA GLY A 45 0.17 3.98 -2.14
C GLY A 45 1.43 4.08 -2.99
N GLY A 46 2.61 4.14 -2.33
CA GLY A 46 3.89 4.29 -3.03
C GLY A 46 4.34 3.01 -3.72
N VAL A 47 4.31 1.88 -3.05
CA VAL A 47 4.81 0.61 -3.61
C VAL A 47 3.67 -0.20 -4.25
N GLY A 48 2.61 -0.47 -3.49
CA GLY A 48 1.53 -1.35 -3.95
C GLY A 48 0.72 -0.78 -5.11
N ILE A 49 0.61 0.53 -5.24
CA ILE A 49 -0.19 1.19 -6.29
C ILE A 49 0.73 1.86 -7.31
N TRP A 50 1.54 2.85 -6.92
CA TRP A 50 2.31 3.65 -7.86
C TRP A 50 3.47 2.88 -8.50
N LEU A 51 4.34 2.22 -7.72
CA LEU A 51 5.46 1.46 -8.25
C LEU A 51 4.96 0.29 -9.11
N MET A 52 3.90 -0.42 -8.67
CA MET A 52 3.25 -1.44 -9.46
C MET A 52 2.79 -0.92 -10.83
N HIS A 53 2.15 0.27 -10.88
CA HIS A 53 1.72 0.90 -12.12
C HIS A 53 2.90 1.09 -13.10
N PHE A 54 4.00 1.65 -12.64
CA PHE A 54 5.17 1.89 -13.49
C PHE A 54 5.91 0.60 -13.87
N ILE A 55 5.89 -0.44 -13.03
CA ILE A 55 6.34 -1.78 -13.43
C ILE A 55 5.45 -2.32 -14.53
N GLY A 56 4.11 -2.21 -14.38
CA GLY A 56 3.16 -2.62 -15.42
C GLY A 56 3.43 -1.90 -16.76
N MET A 57 3.80 -0.62 -16.69
CA MET A 57 4.17 0.19 -17.86
C MET A 57 5.42 -0.29 -18.60
N MET A 58 6.30 -1.09 -17.98
CA MET A 58 7.40 -1.75 -18.72
C MET A 58 6.89 -2.70 -19.80
N GLY A 59 5.68 -3.19 -19.67
CA GLY A 59 5.02 -4.03 -20.68
C GLY A 59 4.38 -3.24 -21.83
N PHE A 60 4.28 -1.92 -21.70
CA PHE A 60 3.72 -1.06 -22.74
C PHE A 60 4.82 -0.66 -23.73
N SER A 61 4.60 -0.96 -25.00
CA SER A 61 5.50 -0.61 -26.08
C SER A 61 4.72 -0.14 -27.30
N VAL A 62 5.24 0.85 -28.00
CA VAL A 62 4.67 1.38 -29.23
C VAL A 62 5.71 1.23 -30.35
N PRO A 63 5.49 0.31 -31.30
CA PRO A 63 6.40 0.16 -32.44
C PRO A 63 6.55 1.50 -33.22
N GLY A 64 7.77 1.87 -33.56
CA GLY A 64 8.04 3.08 -34.34
C GLY A 64 8.32 4.35 -33.56
N THR A 65 8.22 4.34 -32.21
CA THR A 65 8.59 5.48 -31.38
C THR A 65 9.24 5.06 -30.08
N ALA A 66 10.10 5.92 -29.53
CA ALA A 66 10.58 5.78 -28.16
C ALA A 66 9.51 6.30 -27.19
N ILE A 67 9.37 5.64 -26.03
CA ILE A 67 8.54 6.09 -24.93
C ILE A 67 9.43 6.83 -23.94
N ARG A 68 9.02 8.04 -23.57
CA ARG A 68 9.67 8.89 -22.57
C ARG A 68 8.68 9.31 -21.51
N TYR A 69 9.17 9.67 -20.34
CA TYR A 69 8.36 10.09 -19.20
C TYR A 69 8.77 11.48 -18.72
N GLU A 70 7.78 12.34 -18.51
CA GLU A 70 7.99 13.64 -17.86
C GLU A 70 8.05 13.47 -16.34
N LEU A 71 9.01 14.16 -15.71
CA LEU A 71 9.24 14.06 -14.27
C LEU A 71 8.09 14.65 -13.44
N ALA A 72 7.60 15.83 -13.82
CA ALA A 72 6.61 16.57 -13.02
C ALA A 72 5.29 15.80 -12.82
N PRO A 73 4.58 15.30 -13.87
CA PRO A 73 3.38 14.50 -13.67
C PRO A 73 3.68 13.15 -13.03
N THR A 74 4.88 12.58 -13.21
CA THR A 74 5.30 11.36 -12.53
C THR A 74 5.42 11.57 -11.02
N VAL A 75 6.08 12.64 -10.58
CA VAL A 75 6.19 12.98 -9.14
C VAL A 75 4.81 13.31 -8.57
N PHE A 76 3.99 14.05 -9.31
CA PHE A 76 2.61 14.35 -8.89
C PHE A 76 1.82 13.05 -8.66
N SER A 77 1.95 12.06 -9.55
CA SER A 77 1.22 10.79 -9.44
C SER A 77 1.59 9.99 -8.19
N VAL A 78 2.87 9.94 -7.79
CA VAL A 78 3.27 9.23 -6.55
C VAL A 78 2.76 9.95 -5.30
N VAL A 79 2.86 11.29 -5.27
CA VAL A 79 2.33 12.08 -4.14
C VAL A 79 0.83 11.86 -4.01
N LEU A 80 0.10 11.88 -5.12
CA LEU A 80 -1.33 11.64 -5.14
C LEU A 80 -1.68 10.25 -4.59
N ALA A 81 -0.97 9.19 -5.00
CA ALA A 81 -1.21 7.84 -4.52
C ALA A 81 -1.00 7.71 -3.00
N VAL A 82 0.09 8.27 -2.49
CA VAL A 82 0.42 8.21 -1.05
C VAL A 82 -0.57 9.03 -0.21
N VAL A 83 -0.84 10.26 -0.63
CA VAL A 83 -1.77 11.16 0.08
C VAL A 83 -3.18 10.61 0.07
N ALA A 84 -3.66 10.12 -1.08
CA ALA A 84 -4.98 9.51 -1.19
C ALA A 84 -5.14 8.28 -0.28
N THR A 85 -4.12 7.44 -0.22
CA THR A 85 -4.12 6.28 0.68
C THR A 85 -4.17 6.72 2.15
N LEU A 86 -3.36 7.70 2.53
CA LEU A 86 -3.35 8.24 3.90
C LEU A 86 -4.70 8.84 4.28
N VAL A 87 -5.27 9.67 3.42
CA VAL A 87 -6.57 10.30 3.62
C VAL A 87 -7.68 9.25 3.69
N GLY A 88 -7.68 8.27 2.78
CA GLY A 88 -8.64 7.17 2.77
C GLY A 88 -8.61 6.36 4.08
N LEU A 89 -7.41 5.98 4.55
CA LEU A 89 -7.24 5.27 5.82
C LEU A 89 -7.72 6.11 7.02
N ARG A 90 -7.50 7.43 7.01
CA ARG A 90 -7.98 8.33 8.08
C ARG A 90 -9.48 8.55 8.05
N ILE A 91 -10.09 8.73 6.87
CA ILE A 91 -11.55 8.87 6.73
C ILE A 91 -12.26 7.60 7.14
N ALA A 92 -11.72 6.44 6.73
CA ALA A 92 -12.24 5.14 7.15
C ALA A 92 -12.14 4.95 8.67
N ASP A 93 -11.34 5.77 9.34
CA ASP A 93 -11.10 5.76 10.78
C ASP A 93 -10.86 4.33 11.29
N VAL A 94 -9.74 3.78 10.84
CA VAL A 94 -9.35 2.40 11.17
C VAL A 94 -9.24 2.15 12.68
N HIS A 95 -9.14 3.23 13.49
CA HIS A 95 -9.07 3.18 14.96
C HIS A 95 -10.46 3.26 15.64
N ALA A 96 -11.51 3.73 14.93
CA ALA A 96 -12.79 3.91 15.57
C ALA A 96 -13.59 2.61 15.63
N VAL A 97 -13.94 2.21 16.84
CA VAL A 97 -15.02 1.25 17.08
C VAL A 97 -16.33 2.06 17.14
N SER A 98 -16.92 2.32 15.97
CA SER A 98 -18.21 3.03 15.93
C SER A 98 -19.34 2.11 16.36
N LYS A 99 -20.13 2.55 17.34
CA LYS A 99 -21.36 1.85 17.76
C LYS A 99 -22.51 2.02 16.74
N ARG A 100 -22.36 2.90 15.73
CA ARG A 100 -23.36 3.14 14.70
C ARG A 100 -22.90 2.58 13.34
N GLN A 101 -23.49 1.47 12.95
CA GLN A 101 -23.21 0.78 11.68
C GLN A 101 -23.39 1.67 10.44
N VAL A 102 -24.41 2.54 10.44
CA VAL A 102 -24.66 3.48 9.33
C VAL A 102 -23.51 4.47 9.15
N ALA A 103 -22.98 5.03 10.26
CA ALA A 103 -21.85 5.95 10.19
C ALA A 103 -20.57 5.26 9.68
N GLU A 104 -20.39 3.99 9.98
CA GLU A 104 -19.27 3.18 9.47
C GLU A 104 -19.35 2.97 7.96
N SER A 105 -20.50 2.55 7.45
CA SER A 105 -20.71 2.33 6.02
C SER A 105 -20.53 3.61 5.22
N VAL A 106 -21.03 4.75 5.71
CA VAL A 106 -20.84 6.05 5.06
C VAL A 106 -19.36 6.44 5.00
N ARG A 107 -18.60 6.26 6.08
CA ARG A 107 -17.14 6.54 6.08
C ARG A 107 -16.39 5.67 5.10
N LEU A 108 -16.71 4.37 5.02
CA LEU A 108 -16.11 3.46 4.06
C LEU A 108 -16.43 3.85 2.62
N LEU A 109 -17.67 4.20 2.33
CA LEU A 109 -18.08 4.65 1.00
C LEU A 109 -17.42 5.97 0.61
N VAL A 110 -17.43 6.98 1.48
CA VAL A 110 -16.79 8.28 1.21
C VAL A 110 -15.27 8.11 1.07
N GLY A 111 -14.63 7.38 1.99
CA GLY A 111 -13.20 7.09 1.92
C GLY A 111 -12.84 6.30 0.67
N GLY A 112 -13.65 5.29 0.31
CA GLY A 112 -13.48 4.48 -0.89
C GLY A 112 -13.65 5.28 -2.18
N LEU A 113 -14.66 6.16 -2.23
CA LEU A 113 -14.89 7.04 -3.38
C LEU A 113 -13.71 8.00 -3.60
N LEU A 114 -13.28 8.69 -2.55
CA LEU A 114 -12.16 9.65 -2.63
C LEU A 114 -10.85 8.94 -2.98
N MET A 115 -10.55 7.83 -2.31
CA MET A 115 -9.35 7.05 -2.56
C MET A 115 -9.37 6.44 -3.97
N GLY A 116 -10.50 5.87 -4.40
CA GLY A 116 -10.64 5.25 -5.71
C GLY A 116 -10.54 6.26 -6.85
N ALA A 117 -11.17 7.43 -6.71
CA ALA A 117 -11.03 8.53 -7.65
C ALA A 117 -9.57 9.00 -7.75
N ALA A 118 -8.88 9.17 -6.62
CA ALA A 118 -7.49 9.61 -6.61
C ALA A 118 -6.52 8.54 -7.15
N VAL A 119 -6.75 7.25 -6.89
CA VAL A 119 -5.96 6.15 -7.48
C VAL A 119 -6.16 6.08 -8.98
N SER A 120 -7.39 6.26 -9.46
CA SER A 120 -7.67 6.38 -10.90
C SER A 120 -6.99 7.60 -11.51
N MET A 121 -7.05 8.75 -10.83
CA MET A 121 -6.35 9.98 -11.26
C MET A 121 -4.82 9.77 -11.27
N MET A 122 -4.26 9.02 -10.32
CA MET A 122 -2.84 8.64 -10.33
C MET A 122 -2.50 7.84 -11.59
N HIS A 123 -3.31 6.84 -11.95
CA HIS A 123 -3.11 6.05 -13.16
C HIS A 123 -3.10 6.93 -14.43
N TYR A 124 -4.13 7.77 -14.61
CA TYR A 124 -4.22 8.65 -15.77
C TYR A 124 -3.17 9.78 -15.77
N SER A 125 -2.77 10.27 -14.60
CA SER A 125 -1.63 11.20 -14.49
C SER A 125 -0.31 10.52 -14.88
N GLY A 126 -0.11 9.25 -14.51
CA GLY A 126 1.03 8.44 -14.97
C GLY A 126 1.01 8.22 -16.50
N MET A 127 -0.17 8.00 -17.07
CA MET A 127 -0.35 7.91 -18.52
C MET A 127 -0.08 9.26 -19.21
N PHE A 128 -0.52 10.36 -18.61
CA PHE A 128 -0.26 11.72 -19.11
C PHE A 128 1.23 12.09 -19.09
N ALA A 129 2.02 11.45 -18.21
CA ALA A 129 3.47 11.65 -18.19
C ALA A 129 4.18 11.07 -19.41
N ILE A 130 3.53 10.22 -20.22
CA ILE A 130 4.12 9.57 -21.37
C ILE A 130 4.25 10.53 -22.54
N ARG A 131 5.43 10.52 -23.16
CA ARG A 131 5.75 11.25 -24.41
C ARG A 131 6.14 10.24 -25.49
N ILE A 132 5.47 10.35 -26.64
CA ILE A 132 5.72 9.55 -27.86
C ILE A 132 5.68 10.47 -29.09
N ARG A 133 6.06 9.97 -30.24
CA ARG A 133 5.78 10.62 -31.53
C ARG A 133 4.36 10.34 -31.94
N GLY A 134 3.40 11.09 -31.41
CA GLY A 134 2.00 10.90 -31.68
C GLY A 134 1.11 11.29 -30.51
N THR A 135 -0.12 10.79 -30.53
CA THR A 135 -1.12 11.00 -29.49
C THR A 135 -1.50 9.70 -28.81
N ILE A 136 -1.82 9.80 -27.51
CA ILE A 136 -2.38 8.70 -26.73
C ILE A 136 -3.80 9.12 -26.35
N GLU A 137 -4.77 8.33 -26.78
CA GLU A 137 -6.18 8.50 -26.46
C GLU A 137 -6.65 7.39 -25.57
N HIS A 138 -7.68 7.65 -24.78
CA HIS A 138 -8.29 6.69 -23.89
C HIS A 138 -9.75 6.49 -24.25
N GLU A 139 -10.13 5.26 -24.52
CA GLU A 139 -11.50 4.90 -24.83
C GLU A 139 -12.37 5.05 -23.57
N THR A 140 -13.42 5.89 -23.67
CA THR A 140 -14.25 6.32 -22.54
C THR A 140 -14.83 5.14 -21.76
N GLY A 141 -15.23 4.04 -22.44
CA GLY A 141 -15.77 2.85 -21.79
C GLY A 141 -14.79 2.21 -20.80
N TYR A 142 -13.52 2.08 -21.20
CA TYR A 142 -12.46 1.54 -20.35
C TYR A 142 -12.06 2.51 -19.22
N VAL A 143 -12.12 3.82 -19.48
CA VAL A 143 -11.91 4.84 -18.44
C VAL A 143 -12.96 4.69 -17.34
N ILE A 144 -14.23 4.65 -17.71
CA ILE A 144 -15.34 4.47 -16.76
C ILE A 144 -15.19 3.15 -16.00
N ALA A 145 -14.93 2.04 -16.70
CA ALA A 145 -14.74 0.74 -16.07
C ALA A 145 -13.59 0.73 -15.06
N SER A 146 -12.43 1.30 -15.41
CA SER A 146 -11.27 1.37 -14.52
C SER A 146 -11.53 2.24 -13.29
N VAL A 147 -12.25 3.36 -13.43
CA VAL A 147 -12.66 4.22 -12.31
C VAL A 147 -13.62 3.47 -11.38
N ILE A 148 -14.62 2.76 -11.92
CA ILE A 148 -15.53 1.94 -11.11
C ILE A 148 -14.75 0.87 -10.33
N ILE A 149 -13.84 0.16 -11.01
CA ILE A 149 -12.95 -0.82 -10.36
C ILE A 149 -12.15 -0.13 -9.24
N GLY A 150 -11.59 1.05 -9.48
CA GLY A 150 -10.84 1.82 -8.50
C GLY A 150 -11.64 2.16 -7.25
N VAL A 151 -12.88 2.63 -7.42
CA VAL A 151 -13.78 2.98 -6.31
C VAL A 151 -14.20 1.74 -5.51
N VAL A 152 -14.63 0.69 -6.21
CA VAL A 152 -15.03 -0.57 -5.56
C VAL A 152 -13.84 -1.19 -4.82
N ALA A 153 -12.69 -1.29 -5.50
CA ALA A 153 -11.46 -1.83 -4.93
C ALA A 153 -11.00 -1.06 -3.68
N SER A 154 -11.01 0.27 -3.74
CA SER A 154 -10.62 1.12 -2.60
C SER A 154 -11.58 0.97 -1.42
N THR A 155 -12.89 0.87 -1.67
CA THR A 155 -13.89 0.63 -0.63
C THR A 155 -13.67 -0.72 0.05
N VAL A 156 -13.44 -1.78 -0.74
CA VAL A 156 -13.13 -3.12 -0.23
C VAL A 156 -11.79 -3.11 0.53
N ALA A 157 -10.77 -2.44 -0.01
CA ALA A 157 -9.46 -2.33 0.64
C ALA A 157 -9.56 -1.68 2.03
N LEU A 158 -10.31 -0.58 2.16
CA LEU A 158 -10.53 0.08 3.45
C LEU A 158 -11.32 -0.81 4.43
N ALA A 159 -12.32 -1.54 3.94
CA ALA A 159 -13.08 -2.50 4.76
C ALA A 159 -12.19 -3.66 5.24
N LEU A 160 -11.32 -4.18 4.38
CA LEU A 160 -10.35 -5.22 4.72
C LEU A 160 -9.28 -4.70 5.69
N ALA A 161 -8.76 -3.49 5.49
CA ALA A 161 -7.78 -2.86 6.37
C ALA A 161 -8.30 -2.78 7.82
N ARG A 162 -9.56 -2.47 8.02
CA ARG A 162 -10.20 -2.45 9.35
C ARG A 162 -10.32 -3.83 10.00
N ARG A 163 -10.41 -4.89 9.20
CA ARG A 163 -10.56 -6.28 9.65
C ARG A 163 -9.24 -7.05 9.72
N ALA A 164 -8.15 -6.47 9.25
CA ALA A 164 -6.83 -7.12 9.08
C ALA A 164 -6.10 -7.40 10.41
N ARG A 165 -6.81 -7.87 11.44
CA ARG A 165 -6.23 -8.18 12.76
C ARG A 165 -5.44 -9.49 12.76
N ARG A 166 -5.92 -10.54 12.05
CA ARG A 166 -5.26 -11.83 11.95
C ARG A 166 -4.36 -11.89 10.73
N LEU A 167 -3.28 -12.67 10.81
CA LEU A 167 -2.31 -12.79 9.72
C LEU A 167 -2.95 -13.31 8.43
N GLU A 168 -3.82 -14.33 8.55
CA GLU A 168 -4.50 -14.93 7.40
C GLU A 168 -5.37 -13.91 6.67
N ILE A 169 -6.09 -13.08 7.43
CA ILE A 169 -6.92 -12.00 6.85
C ILE A 169 -6.05 -10.98 6.13
N ARG A 170 -4.86 -10.63 6.69
CA ARG A 170 -3.94 -9.69 6.04
C ARG A 170 -3.39 -10.25 4.72
N ILE A 171 -3.05 -11.55 4.69
CA ILE A 171 -2.57 -12.22 3.48
C ILE A 171 -3.66 -12.20 2.40
N VAL A 172 -4.86 -12.65 2.74
CA VAL A 172 -6.00 -12.66 1.80
C VAL A 172 -6.34 -11.25 1.34
N ALA A 173 -6.37 -10.28 2.25
CA ALA A 173 -6.62 -8.88 1.94
C ALA A 173 -5.56 -8.31 0.98
N ALA A 174 -4.28 -8.60 1.20
CA ALA A 174 -3.19 -8.15 0.34
C ALA A 174 -3.30 -8.74 -1.07
N VAL A 175 -3.64 -10.02 -1.19
CA VAL A 175 -3.88 -10.70 -2.47
C VAL A 175 -5.07 -10.04 -3.21
N VAL A 176 -6.20 -9.82 -2.53
CA VAL A 176 -7.38 -9.18 -3.11
C VAL A 176 -7.08 -7.74 -3.55
N MET A 177 -6.38 -6.98 -2.70
CA MET A 177 -5.96 -5.60 -3.05
C MET A 177 -5.02 -5.59 -4.24
N GLY A 178 -4.05 -6.51 -4.30
CA GLY A 178 -3.16 -6.66 -5.44
C GLY A 178 -3.91 -6.95 -6.74
N CYS A 179 -4.86 -7.90 -6.72
CA CYS A 179 -5.73 -8.19 -7.86
C CYS A 179 -6.51 -6.95 -8.31
N ALA A 180 -7.06 -6.20 -7.37
CA ALA A 180 -7.90 -5.04 -7.65
C ALA A 180 -7.11 -3.89 -8.31
N VAL A 181 -5.91 -3.59 -7.80
CA VAL A 181 -5.04 -2.53 -8.36
C VAL A 181 -4.54 -2.91 -9.77
N VAL A 182 -4.15 -4.17 -9.93
CA VAL A 182 -3.76 -4.73 -11.25
C VAL A 182 -4.94 -4.68 -12.23
N ALA A 183 -6.15 -5.06 -11.78
CA ALA A 183 -7.35 -5.00 -12.61
C ALA A 183 -7.64 -3.56 -13.08
N LEU A 184 -7.56 -2.56 -12.20
CA LEU A 184 -7.71 -1.15 -12.57
C LEU A 184 -6.70 -0.76 -13.65
N HIS A 185 -5.41 -1.03 -13.41
CA HIS A 185 -4.33 -0.66 -14.32
C HIS A 185 -4.52 -1.28 -15.71
N TYR A 186 -4.68 -2.59 -15.79
CA TYR A 186 -4.77 -3.28 -17.08
C TYR A 186 -6.10 -3.01 -17.79
N THR A 187 -7.19 -2.73 -17.07
CA THR A 187 -8.45 -2.25 -17.69
C THR A 187 -8.24 -0.88 -18.31
N GLY A 188 -7.58 0.05 -17.61
CA GLY A 188 -7.24 1.36 -18.20
C GLY A 188 -6.33 1.23 -19.43
N MET A 189 -5.32 0.34 -19.35
CA MET A 189 -4.41 0.09 -20.48
C MET A 189 -5.10 -0.55 -21.68
N ALA A 190 -6.13 -1.39 -21.48
CA ALA A 190 -6.88 -2.01 -22.58
C ALA A 190 -7.63 -0.97 -23.45
N GLY A 191 -7.96 0.19 -22.85
CA GLY A 191 -8.60 1.31 -23.58
C GLY A 191 -7.64 2.27 -24.26
N VAL A 192 -6.32 2.02 -24.21
CA VAL A 192 -5.33 2.91 -24.82
C VAL A 192 -5.31 2.75 -26.34
N ARG A 193 -5.45 3.87 -27.04
CA ARG A 193 -5.30 3.99 -28.49
C ARG A 193 -4.12 4.92 -28.78
N VAL A 194 -3.27 4.51 -29.73
CA VAL A 194 -2.09 5.28 -30.10
C VAL A 194 -2.16 5.62 -31.60
N THR A 195 -2.01 6.89 -31.90
CA THR A 195 -1.87 7.38 -33.29
C THR A 195 -0.48 8.00 -33.43
N LEU A 196 0.34 7.41 -34.30
CA LEU A 196 1.69 7.91 -34.55
C LEU A 196 1.67 9.04 -35.59
N ASP A 197 2.50 10.04 -35.36
CA ASP A 197 2.81 11.11 -36.29
C ASP A 197 4.33 11.22 -36.48
N PRO A 198 4.88 10.63 -37.55
CA PRO A 198 6.32 10.66 -37.83
C PRO A 198 6.90 12.07 -38.06
N SER A 199 6.03 13.08 -38.35
CA SER A 199 6.45 14.48 -38.55
C SER A 199 6.86 15.16 -37.24
N LEU A 200 6.42 14.64 -36.09
CA LEU A 200 6.79 15.18 -34.78
C LEU A 200 8.24 14.86 -34.42
N PRO A 201 8.90 15.72 -33.64
CA PRO A 201 10.26 15.49 -33.15
C PRO A 201 10.34 14.25 -32.24
N ALA A 202 11.54 13.74 -32.03
CA ALA A 202 11.76 12.64 -31.08
C ALA A 202 11.30 13.08 -29.67
N PRO A 203 10.60 12.20 -28.92
CA PRO A 203 10.13 12.55 -27.60
C PRO A 203 11.29 12.77 -26.63
N GLU A 204 11.22 13.83 -25.83
CA GLU A 204 12.15 14.14 -24.77
C GLU A 204 11.63 13.62 -23.42
N GLY A 205 12.54 13.44 -22.46
CA GLY A 205 12.21 12.97 -21.12
C GLY A 205 13.02 11.75 -20.70
N MET A 206 12.67 11.19 -19.54
CA MET A 206 13.35 10.05 -18.95
C MET A 206 12.95 8.74 -19.65
N THR A 207 13.89 7.79 -19.73
CA THR A 207 13.54 6.42 -20.13
C THR A 207 12.79 5.72 -18.99
N VAL A 208 12.02 4.69 -19.31
CA VAL A 208 11.36 3.86 -18.28
C VAL A 208 12.37 3.30 -17.26
N LEU A 209 13.54 2.89 -17.73
CA LEU A 209 14.59 2.33 -16.88
C LEU A 209 15.22 3.39 -15.95
N SER A 210 15.49 4.59 -16.48
CA SER A 210 16.03 5.72 -15.69
C SER A 210 15.04 6.19 -14.61
N LEU A 211 13.73 6.00 -14.84
CA LEU A 211 12.69 6.27 -13.87
C LEU A 211 12.55 5.15 -12.84
N LEU A 212 12.51 3.91 -13.30
CA LEU A 212 12.22 2.76 -12.45
C LEU A 212 13.38 2.39 -11.54
N PHE A 213 14.62 2.55 -11.96
CA PHE A 213 15.77 2.18 -11.13
C PHE A 213 15.78 2.92 -9.77
N PRO A 214 15.76 4.26 -9.72
CA PRO A 214 15.67 4.97 -8.44
C PRO A 214 14.34 4.70 -7.70
N ALA A 215 13.24 4.50 -8.43
CA ALA A 215 11.96 4.18 -7.82
C ALA A 215 11.98 2.79 -7.13
N PHE A 216 12.65 1.81 -7.70
CA PHE A 216 12.86 0.49 -7.09
C PHE A 216 13.71 0.59 -5.81
N VAL A 217 14.82 1.30 -5.88
CA VAL A 217 15.70 1.52 -4.72
C VAL A 217 14.91 2.20 -3.60
N LEU A 218 14.17 3.25 -3.92
CA LEU A 218 13.30 3.93 -2.96
C LEU A 218 12.20 3.01 -2.41
N GLY A 219 11.59 2.20 -3.27
CA GLY A 219 10.58 1.22 -2.88
C GLY A 219 11.11 0.18 -1.89
N ILE A 220 12.34 -0.31 -2.10
CA ILE A 220 13.02 -1.21 -1.17
C ILE A 220 13.21 -0.53 0.19
N ILE A 221 13.68 0.72 0.21
CA ILE A 221 13.89 1.48 1.45
C ILE A 221 12.55 1.71 2.16
N VAL A 222 11.51 2.11 1.41
CA VAL A 222 10.15 2.34 1.94
C VAL A 222 9.57 1.06 2.57
N LEU A 223 9.87 -0.11 2.03
CA LEU A 223 9.44 -1.38 2.63
C LEU A 223 10.35 -1.85 3.76
N ALA A 224 11.67 -1.66 3.64
CA ALA A 224 12.64 -2.10 4.64
C ALA A 224 12.41 -1.41 6.00
N VAL A 225 12.12 -0.09 6.00
CA VAL A 225 11.87 0.66 7.22
C VAL A 225 10.71 0.07 8.05
N PRO A 226 9.49 -0.05 7.53
CA PRO A 226 8.40 -0.63 8.31
C PRO A 226 8.58 -2.12 8.60
N ILE A 227 9.19 -2.90 7.71
CA ILE A 227 9.48 -4.31 7.97
C ILE A 227 10.43 -4.44 9.16
N THR A 228 11.53 -3.70 9.17
CA THR A 228 12.49 -3.70 10.28
C THR A 228 11.83 -3.21 11.57
N ALA A 229 11.05 -2.14 11.51
CA ALA A 229 10.32 -1.63 12.65
C ALA A 229 9.28 -2.63 13.20
N LEU A 230 8.59 -3.37 12.31
CA LEU A 230 7.65 -4.44 12.72
C LEU A 230 8.37 -5.62 13.36
N LEU A 231 9.56 -5.98 12.88
CA LEU A 231 10.36 -7.09 13.44
C LEU A 231 11.00 -6.73 14.78
N LEU A 232 11.38 -5.46 14.97
CA LEU A 232 11.98 -4.97 16.21
C LEU A 232 10.93 -4.56 17.26
N ALA A 233 9.70 -4.34 16.85
CA ALA A 233 8.62 -4.00 17.77
C ALA A 233 8.27 -5.24 18.60
N SER A 234 8.52 -5.17 19.92
CA SER A 234 8.13 -6.22 20.85
C SER A 234 6.64 -6.54 20.70
N ASP A 235 6.32 -7.82 20.64
CA ASP A 235 4.92 -8.24 20.64
C ASP A 235 4.33 -7.87 22.02
N PRO A 236 3.16 -7.21 22.08
CA PRO A 236 2.50 -6.94 23.35
C PRO A 236 2.27 -8.21 24.20
N GLU A 237 2.10 -9.37 23.53
CA GLU A 237 1.98 -10.67 24.21
C GLU A 237 3.29 -11.10 24.87
N ASP A 238 4.44 -10.83 24.24
CA ASP A 238 5.75 -11.13 24.81
C ASP A 238 6.03 -10.24 26.03
N ALA A 239 5.71 -8.94 25.95
CA ALA A 239 5.84 -8.01 27.09
C ALA A 239 4.97 -8.42 28.28
N VAL A 240 3.74 -8.90 28.05
CA VAL A 240 2.85 -9.44 29.09
C VAL A 240 3.40 -10.76 29.65
N ARG A 241 3.97 -11.60 28.80
CA ARG A 241 4.60 -12.86 29.22
C ARG A 241 5.82 -12.63 30.07
N ASP A 242 6.68 -11.70 29.66
CA ASP A 242 7.90 -11.33 30.41
C ASP A 242 7.53 -10.73 31.77
N ALA A 243 6.55 -9.83 31.83
CA ALA A 243 6.04 -9.27 33.08
C ALA A 243 5.44 -10.36 34.01
N ARG A 244 4.77 -11.39 33.45
CA ARG A 244 4.30 -12.53 34.26
C ARG A 244 5.43 -13.40 34.77
N LEU A 245 6.46 -13.61 33.96
CA LEU A 245 7.64 -14.37 34.38
C LEU A 245 8.40 -13.64 35.49
N GLU A 246 8.55 -12.31 35.39
CA GLU A 246 9.16 -11.50 36.44
C GLU A 246 8.33 -11.54 37.73
N GLN A 247 7.01 -11.45 37.66
CA GLN A 247 6.13 -11.55 38.84
C GLN A 247 6.23 -12.93 39.48
N TRP A 248 6.25 -13.98 38.68
CA TRP A 248 6.40 -15.36 39.15
C TRP A 248 7.76 -15.57 39.81
N ALA A 249 8.86 -15.09 39.21
CA ALA A 249 10.19 -15.18 39.77
C ALA A 249 10.29 -14.46 41.14
N ALA A 250 9.74 -13.25 41.25
CA ALA A 250 9.68 -12.50 42.49
C ALA A 250 8.80 -13.13 43.57
N GLU A 251 7.81 -13.94 43.19
CA GLU A 251 6.96 -14.69 44.13
C GLU A 251 7.67 -15.92 44.63
N VAL A 252 8.38 -16.65 43.78
CA VAL A 252 9.23 -17.77 44.15
C VAL A 252 10.34 -17.34 45.11
N GLU A 253 11.02 -16.22 44.82
CA GLU A 253 12.06 -15.71 45.71
C GLU A 253 11.51 -15.33 47.08
N ARG A 254 10.34 -14.72 47.17
CA ARG A 254 9.65 -14.42 48.42
C ARG A 254 9.20 -15.68 49.18
N GLN A 255 8.89 -16.75 48.49
CA GLN A 255 8.54 -18.04 49.12
C GLN A 255 9.77 -18.75 49.70
N VAL A 256 10.89 -18.73 48.98
CA VAL A 256 12.18 -19.27 49.42
C VAL A 256 12.69 -18.52 50.69
N ASP A 257 12.54 -17.21 50.73
CA ASP A 257 12.90 -16.38 51.90
C ASP A 257 11.97 -16.63 53.12
N ARG A 258 10.71 -17.01 52.89
CA ARG A 258 9.76 -17.33 53.99
C ARG A 258 9.90 -18.71 54.57
N ASP A 259 10.35 -19.67 53.76
CA ASP A 259 10.68 -21.03 54.20
C ASP A 259 12.19 -21.26 54.06
N PRO A 260 13.00 -20.67 54.94
CA PRO A 260 14.39 -21.07 55.04
C PRO A 260 14.41 -22.52 55.47
N VAL A 261 14.83 -23.42 54.54
CA VAL A 261 15.00 -24.82 54.81
C VAL A 261 15.76 -24.90 56.13
N THR A 262 15.05 -25.27 57.18
CA THR A 262 15.63 -25.67 58.48
C THR A 262 16.46 -26.95 58.26
N GLY A 263 17.61 -26.74 57.60
CA GLY A 263 18.68 -27.74 57.50
C GLY A 263 19.51 -27.73 58.77
N SER A 264 18.88 -28.11 59.88
CA SER A 264 19.56 -28.48 61.09
C SER A 264 18.99 -29.80 61.51
N HIS A 265 19.64 -30.88 61.05
CA HIS A 265 19.76 -32.13 61.81
C HIS A 265 20.82 -33.03 61.18
N MET A 266 21.93 -33.09 61.88
CA MET A 266 22.95 -34.06 62.18
C MET A 266 24.28 -33.84 61.57
#